data_08410796e41946e03b2a3669d77b2400
#
_entry.id   08410796e41946e03b2a3669d77b2400
#
_cell.length_a   1.000
_cell.length_b   1.000
_cell.length_c   1.000
_cell.angle_alpha   90.00
_cell.angle_beta   90.00
_cell.angle_gamma   90.00
#
_symmetry.space_group_name_H-M   'P 1'
#
loop_
_entity.id
_entity.type
_entity.pdbx_description
1 polymer ?
#
loop_
_entity_poly.entity_id
_entity_poly.type
_entity_poly.pdbx_seq_one_letter_code
_entity_poly.pdbx_strand_id
1 'polypeptide(L)'
;MRPARTXDVRAIRXLIXEYSGDGHLLAKAAVTIXEDXQEXVVXEVDGEVVGCGALHVMWEDXAELRTVAVAGTHVRSGIGSMIVTELIXRAXDLGIXRLFCLTFMVXFXVEHGFGEIDEAPVDHDVYEQLLQSYDEGVAEFLGLERVKPNTLGNHRMLLXLR
;
A
#
# COMPACT_ATOMS: atom_id res chain seq x y z
N MET A 1 4.66 12.92 -10.73
CA MET A 1 4.01 11.61 -10.46
C MET A 1 4.01 10.76 -11.71
N ARG A 2 4.52 9.57 -11.62
CA ARG A 2 4.58 8.69 -12.78
C ARG A 2 4.64 7.23 -12.32
N PRO A 3 4.37 6.29 -13.24
CA PRO A 3 4.59 4.88 -12.91
C PRO A 3 6.06 4.64 -12.58
N ALA A 4 6.34 3.74 -11.66
CA ALA A 4 7.70 3.39 -11.33
C ALA A 4 8.36 2.64 -12.48
N ARG A 5 9.68 2.83 -12.60
CA ARG A 5 10.52 2.09 -13.55
C ARG A 5 11.54 1.30 -12.76
N THR A 6 12.16 0.37 -13.40
CA THR A 6 13.15 -0.45 -12.72
C THR A 6 14.27 0.37 -12.07
N UNK A 7 14.37 1.43 -12.44
CA UNK A 7 15.22 2.23 -12.00
C UNK A 7 14.97 2.74 -10.82
N ASP A 8 13.94 2.78 -10.54
CA ASP A 8 13.51 3.41 -9.29
C ASP A 8 13.61 2.47 -8.09
N VAL A 9 13.86 1.21 -8.29
CA VAL A 9 13.78 0.23 -7.22
C VAL A 9 14.69 0.58 -6.05
N ARG A 10 15.89 1.07 -6.32
CA ARG A 10 16.81 1.46 -5.24
C ARG A 10 16.23 2.56 -4.37
N ALA A 11 15.65 3.58 -5.01
CA ALA A 11 15.06 4.70 -4.29
C ALA A 11 13.83 4.26 -3.49
N ILE A 12 13.03 3.41 -4.07
CA ILE A 12 11.84 2.88 -3.39
C ILE A 12 12.25 2.10 -2.15
N ARG A 13 13.26 1.30 -2.28
CA ARG A 13 13.75 0.53 -1.15
C ARG A 13 14.27 1.40 0.00
N UNK A 14 14.68 2.42 -0.42
CA UNK A 14 15.14 3.28 0.41
C UNK A 14 14.17 3.84 1.13
N LEU A 15 13.16 4.29 0.58
CA LEU A 15 12.01 4.89 1.24
C LEU A 15 11.37 3.89 2.21
N ILE A 16 11.22 2.67 1.80
CA ILE A 16 10.67 1.64 2.67
C ILE A 16 11.52 1.43 3.94
N UNK A 17 12.63 1.56 3.73
CA UNK A 17 13.43 1.38 4.65
C UNK A 17 13.37 2.29 5.61
N GLU A 18 13.15 3.49 5.41
CA GLU A 18 12.95 4.55 6.37
C GLU A 18 11.86 4.21 7.40
N TYR A 19 10.86 3.45 6.96
CA TYR A 19 9.68 3.18 7.79
C TYR A 19 9.61 1.75 8.31
N SER A 20 10.31 0.80 7.72
CA SER A 20 10.18 -0.60 8.16
C SER A 20 10.87 -0.85 9.50
N GLY A 21 11.90 -0.06 9.82
CA GLY A 21 12.63 -0.22 11.08
C GLY A 21 11.77 0.03 12.31
N ASP A 22 10.76 0.89 12.21
CA ASP A 22 9.87 1.15 13.34
C ASP A 22 8.49 0.51 13.16
N GLY A 23 8.38 -0.44 12.24
CA GLY A 23 7.19 -1.23 12.11
C GLY A 23 6.06 -0.63 11.31
N HIS A 24 6.26 0.55 10.72
CA HIS A 24 5.21 1.20 9.94
C HIS A 24 4.96 0.55 8.60
N LEU A 25 5.98 -0.08 8.00
CA LEU A 25 5.84 -0.79 6.73
C LEU A 25 6.54 -2.14 6.82
N LEU A 26 6.06 -3.10 6.05
CA LEU A 26 6.76 -4.37 5.90
C LEU A 26 8.03 -4.15 5.08
N ALA A 27 9.14 -4.70 5.54
CA ALA A 27 10.38 -4.68 4.77
C ALA A 27 10.20 -5.52 3.51
N LYS A 28 10.83 -5.11 2.43
CA LYS A 28 10.75 -5.83 1.16
C LYS A 28 12.12 -6.09 0.57
N ALA A 29 12.31 -7.30 0.07
CA ALA A 29 13.51 -7.64 -0.69
C ALA A 29 13.50 -6.88 -2.01
N ALA A 30 14.70 -6.57 -2.52
CA ALA A 30 14.80 -5.88 -3.81
C ALA A 30 14.11 -6.67 -4.92
N VAL A 31 14.25 -7.99 -4.91
CA VAL A 31 13.63 -8.83 -5.94
C VAL A 31 12.10 -8.70 -5.95
N THR A 32 11.52 -8.55 -4.78
CA THR A 32 10.06 -8.37 -4.67
C THR A 32 9.63 -7.05 -5.30
N ILE A 33 10.37 -6.01 -5.02
CA ILE A 33 10.06 -4.69 -5.63
C ILE A 33 10.23 -4.77 -7.15
N UNK A 34 11.12 -5.27 -7.59
CA UNK A 34 11.37 -5.40 -8.79
C UNK A 34 10.35 -5.99 -9.43
N GLU A 35 9.80 -7.32 -8.92
CA GLU A 35 8.69 -8.05 -9.50
C GLU A 35 7.40 -7.24 -9.51
N ASP A 36 7.21 -6.40 -8.52
CA ASP A 36 5.99 -5.58 -8.38
C ASP A 36 6.12 -4.17 -8.95
N UNK A 37 7.02 -3.78 -9.62
CA UNK A 37 7.26 -2.64 -10.09
C UNK A 37 6.20 -1.99 -10.65
N GLN A 38 5.32 -2.86 -11.40
CA GLN A 38 4.19 -2.30 -12.11
C GLN A 38 3.08 -1.77 -11.20
N GLU A 39 3.07 -2.16 -9.96
CA GLU A 39 2.15 -1.65 -8.94
C GLU A 39 2.57 -0.29 -8.38
N UNK A 40 3.74 0.32 -8.36
CA UNK A 40 4.26 1.32 -7.79
C UNK A 40 4.11 2.46 -8.60
N VAL A 41 3.90 3.51 -8.00
CA VAL A 41 4.08 4.87 -8.55
C VAL A 41 5.09 5.63 -7.72
N VAL A 42 5.68 6.64 -8.35
CA VAL A 42 6.69 7.46 -7.63
C VAL A 42 6.44 8.94 -7.85
N UNK A 43 6.79 9.80 -6.95
CA UNK A 43 6.75 11.01 -7.03
C UNK A 43 8.03 11.35 -7.09
N GLU A 44 8.54 12.20 -8.04
CA GLU A 44 9.90 12.68 -8.30
C GLU A 44 9.97 14.19 -8.20
N VAL A 45 10.96 14.71 -7.48
CA VAL A 45 11.16 16.15 -7.34
C VAL A 45 12.61 16.44 -7.66
N ASP A 46 12.84 17.31 -8.64
CA ASP A 46 14.18 17.70 -9.08
C ASP A 46 15.06 16.49 -9.42
N GLY A 47 14.46 15.51 -10.09
CA GLY A 47 15.17 14.33 -10.54
C GLY A 47 15.39 13.28 -9.48
N GLU A 48 14.84 13.47 -8.29
CA GLU A 48 15.02 12.53 -7.18
C GLU A 48 13.67 11.95 -6.75
N VAL A 49 13.61 10.63 -6.59
CA VAL A 49 12.39 9.99 -6.12
C VAL A 49 12.24 10.24 -4.63
N VAL A 50 11.18 10.94 -4.24
CA VAL A 50 10.96 11.32 -2.84
C VAL A 50 9.67 10.73 -2.28
N GLY A 51 8.92 9.99 -3.06
CA GLY A 51 7.72 9.34 -2.57
C GLY A 51 7.35 8.15 -3.43
N CYS A 52 6.63 7.22 -2.86
CA CYS A 52 6.14 6.05 -3.59
C CYS A 52 4.84 5.54 -2.98
N GLY A 53 4.18 4.70 -3.73
CA GLY A 53 3.01 3.99 -3.25
C GLY A 53 2.65 2.89 -4.23
N ALA A 54 1.81 1.97 -3.81
CA ALA A 54 1.45 0.84 -4.65
C ALA A 54 -0.02 0.45 -4.49
N LEU A 55 -0.56 -0.10 -5.56
CA LEU A 55 -1.90 -0.65 -5.58
C LEU A 55 -1.79 -2.12 -5.93
N HIS A 56 -2.21 -2.97 -5.02
CA HIS A 56 -2.12 -4.42 -5.22
C HIS A 56 -3.52 -5.01 -5.32
N VAL A 57 -3.85 -5.54 -6.49
CA VAL A 57 -5.15 -6.16 -6.71
C VAL A 57 -5.19 -7.51 -6.01
N MET A 58 -6.22 -7.73 -5.18
CA MET A 58 -6.37 -8.97 -4.44
C MET A 58 -7.53 -9.82 -4.94
N TRP A 59 -8.56 -9.19 -5.43
CA TRP A 59 -9.73 -9.88 -5.97
C TRP A 59 -10.37 -8.99 -7.01
N GLU A 60 -11.39 -9.47 -7.67
CA GLU A 60 -12.00 -8.71 -8.76
C GLU A 60 -12.51 -7.34 -8.33
N ASP A 61 -12.78 -7.18 -7.02
CA ASP A 61 -13.25 -5.89 -6.49
C ASP A 61 -12.48 -5.40 -5.25
N UNK A 62 -11.29 -5.88 -4.65
CA UNK A 62 -10.66 -5.60 -3.62
C UNK A 62 -9.39 -5.43 -4.02
N ALA A 63 -8.79 -4.39 -3.65
CA ALA A 63 -7.37 -4.10 -3.80
C ALA A 63 -6.82 -3.45 -2.54
N GLU A 64 -5.49 -3.46 -2.43
CA GLU A 64 -4.85 -2.83 -1.26
C GLU A 64 -4.00 -1.65 -1.70
N LEU A 65 -4.18 -0.53 -1.01
CA LEU A 65 -3.28 0.61 -1.07
C LEU A 65 -2.16 0.33 -0.10
N ARG A 66 -0.94 0.20 -0.59
CA ARG A 66 0.18 -0.21 0.27
C ARG A 66 1.46 0.53 -0.06
N THR A 67 2.43 0.42 0.83
CA THR A 67 3.80 0.88 0.59
C THR A 67 3.87 2.38 0.31
N VAL A 68 2.95 3.16 0.88
CA VAL A 68 2.96 4.60 0.72
C VAL A 68 4.02 5.18 1.66
N ALA A 69 5.02 5.83 1.07
CA ALA A 69 6.12 6.38 1.85
C ALA A 69 6.62 7.66 1.20
N VAL A 70 6.90 8.67 2.02
CA VAL A 70 7.44 9.94 1.56
C VAL A 70 8.74 10.19 2.32
N ALA A 71 9.80 10.59 1.60
CA ALA A 71 11.08 10.87 2.23
C ALA A 71 10.91 11.87 3.38
N GLY A 72 11.62 11.64 4.49
CA GLY A 72 11.51 12.51 5.65
C GLY A 72 11.76 13.98 5.35
N THR A 73 12.57 14.27 4.33
CA THR A 73 12.85 15.65 3.90
C THR A 73 11.67 16.30 3.20
N HIS A 74 10.67 15.54 2.81
CA HIS A 74 9.53 16.03 2.03
C HIS A 74 8.18 15.73 2.66
N VAL A 75 8.14 15.31 3.92
CA VAL A 75 6.86 15.09 4.59
C VAL A 75 6.12 16.41 4.74
N ARG A 76 4.81 16.36 4.82
CA ARG A 76 3.92 17.52 4.94
C ARG A 76 3.98 18.44 3.74
N SER A 77 4.38 17.93 2.60
CA SER A 77 4.46 18.69 1.36
C SER A 77 3.30 18.39 0.41
N GLY A 78 2.38 17.51 0.83
CA GLY A 78 1.26 17.11 -0.01
C GLY A 78 1.56 15.91 -0.92
N ILE A 79 2.78 15.41 -0.87
CA ILE A 79 3.18 14.31 -1.76
C ILE A 79 2.41 13.02 -1.42
N GLY A 80 2.23 12.74 -0.14
CA GLY A 80 1.45 11.56 0.27
C GLY A 80 0.03 11.59 -0.26
N SER A 81 -0.62 12.76 -0.17
CA SER A 81 -1.97 12.93 -0.71
C SER A 81 -2.01 12.76 -2.22
N MET A 82 -1.01 13.29 -2.93
CA MET A 82 -0.93 13.11 -4.38
C MET A 82 -0.83 11.62 -4.74
N ILE A 83 -0.02 10.88 -4.01
CA ILE A 83 0.17 9.46 -4.27
C ILE A 83 -1.14 8.70 -4.04
N VAL A 84 -1.79 8.93 -2.89
CA VAL A 84 -3.04 8.24 -2.56
C VAL A 84 -4.11 8.57 -3.59
N THR A 85 -4.23 9.86 -3.96
CA THR A 85 -5.21 10.28 -4.95
C THR A 85 -4.98 9.58 -6.29
N GLU A 86 -3.73 9.48 -6.71
CA GLU A 86 -3.39 8.80 -7.97
C GLU A 86 -3.77 7.31 -7.91
N LEU A 87 -3.47 6.67 -6.80
CA LEU A 87 -3.76 5.24 -6.67
C LEU A 87 -5.27 4.96 -6.60
N ILE A 88 -6.00 5.84 -5.97
CA ILE A 88 -7.47 5.75 -5.98
C ILE A 88 -8.00 5.82 -7.43
N UNK A 89 -7.44 6.57 -8.17
CA UNK A 89 -7.80 6.75 -9.39
C UNK A 89 -7.59 5.64 -10.17
N ARG A 90 -6.39 5.00 -10.04
CA ARG A 90 -6.04 3.78 -10.75
C ARG A 90 -6.98 2.64 -10.37
N ALA A 91 -7.32 2.57 -9.14
CA ALA A 91 -8.29 1.59 -8.66
C ALA A 91 -9.64 1.71 -9.37
N UNK A 92 -10.01 2.81 -9.47
CA UNK A 92 -11.13 3.07 -10.05
C UNK A 92 -11.14 2.65 -11.37
N ASP A 93 -10.10 2.91 -12.20
CA ASP A 93 -9.92 2.49 -13.61
C ASP A 93 -9.93 0.99 -13.78
N LEU A 94 -9.43 0.28 -12.78
CA LEU A 94 -9.38 -1.18 -12.84
C LEU A 94 -10.71 -1.85 -12.49
N GLY A 95 -11.67 -1.10 -12.03
CA GLY A 95 -12.94 -1.66 -11.62
C GLY A 95 -13.00 -2.10 -10.18
N ILE A 96 -12.11 -1.63 -9.36
CA ILE A 96 -12.06 -1.95 -7.93
C ILE A 96 -13.16 -1.21 -7.19
N UNK A 97 -13.72 -1.85 -6.40
CA UNK A 97 -14.74 -1.32 -5.79
C UNK A 97 -14.47 -1.00 -4.52
N ARG A 98 -13.54 -1.83 -3.80
CA ARG A 98 -13.18 -1.61 -2.38
C ARG A 98 -11.68 -1.54 -2.25
N LEU A 99 -11.21 -0.54 -1.53
CA LEU A 99 -9.78 -0.32 -1.38
C LEU A 99 -9.44 -0.44 0.10
N PHE A 100 -8.57 -1.36 0.43
CA PHE A 100 -8.14 -1.66 1.80
C PHE A 100 -6.78 -1.06 2.07
N CYS A 101 -6.50 -0.67 3.31
CA CYS A 101 -5.13 -0.38 3.71
C CYS A 101 -4.92 -0.70 5.18
N LEU A 102 -3.65 -0.91 5.54
CA LEU A 102 -3.22 -1.02 6.92
C LEU A 102 -2.35 0.19 7.21
N THR A 103 -2.62 0.89 8.30
CA THR A 103 -1.96 2.16 8.54
C THR A 103 -1.84 2.49 10.03
N PHE A 104 -0.78 3.24 10.35
CA PHE A 104 -0.70 3.94 11.64
C PHE A 104 -1.19 5.38 11.50
N MET A 105 -1.47 5.84 10.28
CA MET A 105 -1.78 7.24 9.97
C MET A 105 -3.28 7.37 9.71
N VAL A 106 -4.06 7.05 10.70
CA VAL A 106 -5.52 7.04 10.59
C VAL A 106 -6.07 8.36 10.08
N UNK A 107 -5.70 9.20 10.40
CA UNK A 107 -6.12 10.40 10.08
C UNK A 107 -6.02 10.70 8.70
N PHE A 108 -4.84 10.57 8.37
CA PHE A 108 -4.55 10.76 6.94
C PHE A 108 -5.47 9.90 6.04
N UNK A 109 -5.78 8.74 6.34
CA UNK A 109 -6.50 7.95 5.67
C UNK A 109 -7.83 8.34 5.64
N VAL A 110 -8.36 8.83 6.83
CA VAL A 110 -9.74 9.34 6.93
C VAL A 110 -9.96 10.53 5.99
N GLU A 111 -9.00 11.41 5.88
CA GLU A 111 -9.13 12.55 4.97
C GLU A 111 -9.33 12.13 3.53
N HIS A 112 -8.94 10.93 3.18
CA HIS A 112 -9.13 10.39 1.83
C HIS A 112 -10.37 9.51 1.71
N GLY A 113 -11.19 9.47 2.76
CA GLY A 113 -12.47 8.78 2.71
C GLY A 113 -12.50 7.39 3.31
N PHE A 114 -11.37 6.93 3.85
CA PHE A 114 -11.32 5.59 4.46
C PHE A 114 -11.97 5.57 5.83
N GLY A 115 -12.59 4.44 6.17
CA GLY A 115 -13.12 4.21 7.51
C GLY A 115 -12.51 2.96 8.11
N GLU A 116 -12.42 2.91 9.42
CA GLU A 116 -11.85 1.75 10.11
C GLU A 116 -12.78 0.54 10.02
N ILE A 117 -12.18 -0.65 9.89
CA ILE A 117 -12.90 -1.91 9.94
C ILE A 117 -12.17 -2.86 10.88
N ASP A 118 -12.85 -3.96 11.25
CA ASP A 118 -12.29 -4.91 12.22
C ASP A 118 -11.69 -6.14 11.56
N GLU A 119 -12.28 -6.64 10.48
CA GLU A 119 -11.89 -7.91 9.88
C GLU A 119 -11.74 -7.76 8.37
N ALA A 120 -11.12 -8.75 7.75
CA ALA A 120 -11.04 -8.79 6.30
C ALA A 120 -12.46 -8.82 5.73
N PRO A 121 -12.81 -7.87 4.85
CA PRO A 121 -14.20 -7.74 4.37
C PRO A 121 -14.47 -8.62 3.15
N VAL A 122 -14.26 -9.91 3.28
CA VAL A 122 -14.47 -10.87 2.19
C VAL A 122 -15.26 -12.06 2.71
N ASP A 123 -16.05 -12.67 1.83
CA ASP A 123 -16.80 -13.83 2.23
C ASP A 123 -15.90 -15.08 2.26
N HIS A 124 -16.44 -16.19 2.73
CA HIS A 124 -15.68 -17.41 2.94
C HIS A 124 -14.99 -17.91 1.68
N ASP A 125 -15.67 -17.90 0.54
CA ASP A 125 -15.10 -18.41 -0.70
C ASP A 125 -13.90 -17.58 -1.14
N VAL A 126 -14.00 -16.26 -1.02
CA VAL A 126 -12.90 -15.37 -1.38
C VAL A 126 -11.74 -15.54 -0.41
N TYR A 127 -12.03 -15.67 0.88
CA TYR A 127 -11.01 -15.91 1.89
C TYR A 127 -10.20 -17.17 1.55
N GLU A 128 -10.89 -18.25 1.17
CA GLU A 128 -10.23 -19.51 0.80
C GLU A 128 -9.30 -19.32 -0.40
N GLN A 129 -9.73 -18.54 -1.40
CA GLN A 129 -8.89 -18.27 -2.57
C GLN A 129 -7.66 -17.44 -2.18
N LEU A 130 -7.86 -16.42 -1.34
CA LEU A 130 -6.75 -15.55 -0.95
C LEU A 130 -5.68 -16.28 -0.13
N LEU A 131 -6.05 -17.36 0.55
CA LEU A 131 -5.05 -18.18 1.24
C LEU A 131 -4.03 -18.79 0.28
N GLN A 132 -4.33 -18.85 -1.01
CA GLN A 132 -3.39 -19.37 -2.03
C GLN A 132 -2.29 -18.38 -2.37
N SER A 133 -2.43 -17.12 -1.97
CA SER A 133 -1.46 -16.09 -2.34
C SER A 133 -0.15 -16.25 -1.53
N TYR A 134 0.99 -16.01 -2.18
CA TYR A 134 2.28 -15.94 -1.50
C TYR A 134 2.61 -14.53 -1.02
N ASP A 135 1.77 -13.55 -1.34
CA ASP A 135 2.03 -12.16 -1.02
C ASP A 135 1.91 -11.89 0.48
N GLU A 136 2.92 -11.23 1.06
CA GLU A 136 2.92 -10.91 2.48
C GLU A 136 1.79 -9.94 2.85
N GLY A 137 1.48 -9.00 1.97
CA GLY A 137 0.40 -8.05 2.22
C GLY A 137 -0.97 -8.72 2.25
N VAL A 138 -1.16 -9.73 1.41
CA VAL A 138 -2.41 -10.51 1.45
C VAL A 138 -2.50 -11.27 2.77
N ALA A 139 -1.39 -11.84 3.24
CA ALA A 139 -1.38 -12.50 4.55
C ALA A 139 -1.74 -11.52 5.66
N GLU A 140 -1.22 -10.30 5.59
CA GLU A 140 -1.55 -9.23 6.55
C GLU A 140 -3.03 -8.88 6.49
N PHE A 141 -3.57 -8.74 5.27
CA PHE A 141 -4.99 -8.47 5.06
C PHE A 141 -5.86 -9.54 5.73
N LEU A 142 -5.47 -10.81 5.60
CA LEU A 142 -6.20 -11.92 6.19
C LEU A 142 -5.96 -12.08 7.70
N GLY A 143 -4.96 -11.39 8.24
CA GLY A 143 -4.62 -11.48 9.65
C GLY A 143 -3.86 -12.73 10.04
N LEU A 144 -3.09 -13.28 9.11
CA LEU A 144 -2.36 -14.52 9.38
C LEU A 144 -1.19 -14.29 10.34
N GLU A 145 -0.91 -15.31 11.14
CA GLU A 145 0.09 -15.21 12.22
C GLU A 145 1.49 -14.87 11.74
N ARG A 146 1.85 -15.34 10.57
CA ARG A 146 3.24 -15.20 10.10
C ARG A 146 3.68 -13.75 9.89
N VAL A 147 2.74 -12.81 9.76
CA VAL A 147 3.08 -11.40 9.56
C VAL A 147 2.75 -10.52 10.75
N LYS A 148 2.23 -11.10 11.81
CA LYS A 148 1.78 -10.32 12.97
C LYS A 148 2.82 -9.36 13.54
N PRO A 149 4.08 -9.78 13.72
CA PRO A 149 5.05 -8.86 14.31
C PRO A 149 5.25 -7.55 13.54
N ASN A 150 4.98 -7.57 12.24
CA ASN A 150 5.17 -6.37 11.41
C ASN A 150 3.95 -5.46 11.38
N THR A 151 2.82 -5.95 11.87
CA THR A 151 1.56 -5.21 11.76
C THR A 151 0.93 -4.87 13.10
N LEU A 152 1.60 -5.22 14.19
CA LEU A 152 1.05 -5.04 15.52
C LEU A 152 0.77 -3.55 15.76
N GLY A 153 -0.46 -3.23 16.12
CA GLY A 153 -0.86 -1.86 16.47
C GLY A 153 -1.34 -1.02 15.31
N ASN A 154 -1.26 -1.49 14.07
CA ASN A 154 -1.78 -0.69 12.99
C ASN A 154 -3.30 -0.88 12.85
N HIS A 155 -3.91 -0.05 12.03
CA HIS A 155 -5.36 -0.01 11.87
C HIS A 155 -5.75 -0.49 10.48
N ARG A 156 -6.85 -1.23 10.42
CA ARG A 156 -7.42 -1.74 9.17
C ARG A 156 -8.45 -0.75 8.66
N MET A 157 -8.31 -0.31 7.41
CA MET A 157 -9.19 0.72 6.89
C MET A 157 -9.70 0.35 5.49
N LEU A 158 -10.88 0.83 5.15
CA LEU A 158 -11.53 0.51 3.89
C LEU A 158 -12.15 1.76 3.28
N LEU A 159 -12.07 1.85 1.96
CA LEU A 159 -12.74 2.89 1.19
C LEU A 159 -13.61 2.22 0.13
N UNK A 160 -14.70 2.29 -0.12
CA UNK A 160 -15.52 1.85 -0.93
C UNK A 160 -15.57 2.75 -1.97
N LEU A 161 -15.22 2.46 -3.07
CA LEU A 161 -15.20 3.24 -4.32
C LEU A 161 -16.51 3.06 -5.09
N ARG A 162 -16.75 3.95 -6.02
CA ARG A 162 -17.98 3.85 -6.80
C ARG A 162 -17.74 3.28 -8.16
#